data_3a8090d78ac63955a6a3063f024f4f04
#
_entry.id   3a8090d78ac63955a6a3063f024f4f04
#
_cell.length_a   1.000
_cell.length_b   1.000
_cell.length_c   1.000
_cell.angle_alpha   90.00
_cell.angle_beta   90.00
_cell.angle_gamma   90.00
#
_symmetry.space_group_name_H-M   'P 1'
#
loop_
_entity.id
_entity.type
_entity.pdbx_description
1 polymer ?
#
loop_
_entity_poly.entity_id
_entity_poly.type
_entity_poly.pdbx_seq_one_letter_code
_entity_poly.pdbx_strand_id
1 'polypeptide(L)'
;STHCISSAASDVYKRQQEDKEAVFDAVDTVKICLRVMAPMLATMTVRADKMLHAAQTGFLNATDLADYLVTKGLPFRSAYKVSGQLVAYCIAHNTVLEKLPLETFRTFSDLFDDGVYDAIDLTNCVTRRVSYGGTSVPSVEAQITWVTQQLEA
;
A
#
# COMPACT_ATOMS: atom_id res chain seq x y z
N SER A 1 -28.36 49.15 -1.32
CA SER A 1 -28.30 47.66 -1.06
C SER A 1 -28.59 46.81 -2.31
N THR A 2 -29.22 47.34 -3.36
CA THR A 2 -29.60 46.57 -4.57
C THR A 2 -28.40 46.31 -5.51
N HIS A 3 -27.39 47.14 -5.48
CA HIS A 3 -26.17 46.95 -6.31
C HIS A 3 -25.29 45.77 -5.88
N CYS A 4 -25.31 45.41 -4.60
CA CYS A 4 -24.50 44.28 -4.07
C CYS A 4 -25.08 42.93 -4.47
N ILE A 5 -26.41 42.84 -4.61
CA ILE A 5 -27.10 41.58 -5.01
C ILE A 5 -26.88 41.30 -6.51
N SER A 6 -26.87 42.34 -7.34
CA SER A 6 -26.65 42.22 -8.79
C SER A 6 -25.24 41.75 -9.12
N SER A 7 -24.22 42.24 -8.42
CA SER A 7 -22.82 41.79 -8.64
C SER A 7 -22.61 40.37 -8.16
N ALA A 8 -23.20 39.95 -7.05
CA ALA A 8 -23.10 38.56 -6.57
C ALA A 8 -23.79 37.57 -7.52
N ALA A 9 -24.98 37.91 -8.05
CA ALA A 9 -25.66 37.08 -9.04
C ALA A 9 -24.87 36.95 -10.35
N SER A 10 -24.25 38.03 -10.79
CA SER A 10 -23.38 38.08 -11.99
C SER A 10 -22.10 37.25 -11.78
N ASP A 11 -21.53 37.25 -10.57
CA ASP A 11 -20.33 36.48 -10.22
C ASP A 11 -20.63 34.97 -10.16
N VAL A 12 -21.77 34.58 -9.58
CA VAL A 12 -22.24 33.18 -9.57
C VAL A 12 -22.47 32.66 -10.99
N TYR A 13 -23.07 33.46 -11.87
CA TYR A 13 -23.30 33.06 -13.27
C TYR A 13 -22.00 32.90 -14.06
N LYS A 14 -21.03 33.78 -13.86
CA LYS A 14 -19.69 33.65 -14.48
C LYS A 14 -18.92 32.44 -13.98
N ARG A 15 -18.99 32.11 -12.69
CA ARG A 15 -18.37 30.92 -12.12
C ARG A 15 -18.95 29.64 -12.70
N GLN A 16 -20.25 29.54 -12.92
CA GLN A 16 -20.87 28.37 -13.55
C GLN A 16 -20.42 28.17 -14.99
N GLN A 17 -20.05 29.23 -15.70
CA GLN A 17 -19.53 29.15 -17.08
C GLN A 17 -18.06 28.70 -17.09
N GLU A 18 -17.25 29.16 -16.14
CA GLU A 18 -15.84 28.73 -15.96
C GLU A 18 -15.74 27.28 -15.49
N ASP A 19 -16.68 26.80 -14.65
CA ASP A 19 -16.72 25.42 -14.21
C ASP A 19 -16.82 24.41 -15.37
N LYS A 20 -17.50 24.76 -16.47
CA LYS A 20 -17.62 23.89 -17.64
C LYS A 20 -16.31 23.71 -18.38
N GLU A 21 -15.51 24.78 -18.50
CA GLU A 21 -14.19 24.72 -19.14
C GLU A 21 -13.25 23.79 -18.35
N ALA A 22 -13.24 23.90 -17.02
CA ALA A 22 -12.45 23.01 -16.15
C ALA A 22 -12.88 21.55 -16.28
N VAL A 23 -14.19 21.29 -16.41
CA VAL A 23 -14.71 19.92 -16.62
C VAL A 23 -14.28 19.38 -17.98
N PHE A 24 -14.36 20.16 -19.05
CA PHE A 24 -13.93 19.73 -20.39
C PHE A 24 -12.43 19.45 -20.44
N ASP A 25 -11.61 20.33 -19.85
CA ASP A 25 -10.17 20.11 -19.75
C ASP A 25 -9.83 18.85 -18.95
N ALA A 26 -10.52 18.62 -17.82
CA ALA A 26 -10.36 17.39 -17.03
C ALA A 26 -10.75 16.13 -17.84
N VAL A 27 -11.85 16.17 -18.59
CA VAL A 27 -12.28 15.06 -19.44
C VAL A 27 -11.27 14.76 -20.53
N ASP A 28 -10.76 15.78 -21.20
CA ASP A 28 -9.77 15.59 -22.27
C ASP A 28 -8.42 15.10 -21.70
N THR A 29 -8.00 15.60 -20.55
CA THR A 29 -6.83 15.09 -19.83
C THR A 29 -6.97 13.63 -19.47
N VAL A 30 -8.11 13.22 -18.89
CA VAL A 30 -8.38 11.82 -18.54
C VAL A 30 -8.38 10.92 -19.78
N LYS A 31 -8.99 11.35 -20.89
CA LYS A 31 -8.97 10.59 -22.16
C LYS A 31 -7.55 10.36 -22.66
N ILE A 32 -6.69 11.38 -22.62
CA ILE A 32 -5.28 11.26 -23.01
C ILE A 32 -4.55 10.32 -22.07
N CYS A 33 -4.72 10.46 -20.76
CA CYS A 33 -4.12 9.58 -19.76
C CYS A 33 -4.49 8.10 -20.00
N LEU A 34 -5.76 7.80 -20.24
CA LEU A 34 -6.22 6.42 -20.53
C LEU A 34 -5.60 5.87 -21.81
N ARG A 35 -5.51 6.68 -22.89
CA ARG A 35 -4.89 6.25 -24.14
C ARG A 35 -3.40 5.95 -24.00
N VAL A 36 -2.68 6.68 -23.14
CA VAL A 36 -1.25 6.46 -22.87
C VAL A 36 -1.06 5.30 -21.90
N MET A 37 -1.96 5.13 -20.93
CA MET A 37 -1.84 4.10 -19.91
C MET A 37 -1.97 2.67 -20.47
N ALA A 38 -2.85 2.46 -21.47
CA ALA A 38 -3.03 1.16 -22.07
C ALA A 38 -1.73 0.59 -22.70
N PRO A 39 -1.02 1.29 -23.60
CA PRO A 39 0.26 0.81 -24.12
C PRO A 39 1.36 0.74 -23.05
N MET A 40 1.36 1.61 -22.05
CA MET A 40 2.30 1.52 -20.93
C MET A 40 2.15 0.20 -20.18
N LEU A 41 0.92 -0.20 -19.85
CA LEU A 41 0.66 -1.48 -19.19
C LEU A 41 1.01 -2.67 -20.09
N ALA A 42 0.70 -2.60 -21.39
CA ALA A 42 0.99 -3.66 -22.35
C ALA A 42 2.50 -3.91 -22.55
N THR A 43 3.31 -2.87 -22.39
CA THR A 43 4.77 -2.94 -22.56
C THR A 43 5.55 -3.02 -21.24
N MET A 44 4.86 -3.07 -20.11
CA MET A 44 5.47 -3.12 -18.78
C MET A 44 6.22 -4.42 -18.56
N THR A 45 7.45 -4.33 -18.08
CA THR A 45 8.27 -5.47 -17.68
C THR A 45 8.40 -5.51 -16.16
N VAL A 46 7.98 -6.62 -15.55
CA VAL A 46 8.10 -6.82 -14.11
C VAL A 46 9.54 -7.18 -13.73
N ARG A 47 10.16 -6.39 -12.89
CA ARG A 47 11.50 -6.60 -12.33
C ARG A 47 11.37 -7.19 -10.93
N ALA A 48 11.01 -8.48 -10.84
CA ALA A 48 10.70 -9.15 -9.58
C ALA A 48 11.84 -9.06 -8.55
N ASP A 49 13.10 -9.19 -9.00
CA ASP A 49 14.30 -9.03 -8.19
C ASP A 49 14.39 -7.65 -7.50
N LYS A 50 14.12 -6.60 -8.28
CA LYS A 50 14.13 -5.22 -7.77
C LYS A 50 12.96 -4.93 -6.85
N MET A 51 11.79 -5.48 -7.17
CA MET A 51 10.59 -5.33 -6.34
C MET A 51 10.77 -6.01 -4.99
N LEU A 52 11.32 -7.25 -4.97
CA LEU A 52 11.63 -7.96 -3.73
C LEU A 52 12.63 -7.19 -2.87
N HIS A 53 13.73 -6.73 -3.48
CA HIS A 53 14.73 -5.93 -2.76
C HIS A 53 14.13 -4.64 -2.18
N ALA A 54 13.29 -3.95 -2.93
CA ALA A 54 12.60 -2.74 -2.45
C ALA A 54 11.63 -3.06 -1.30
N ALA A 55 10.93 -4.19 -1.34
CA ALA A 55 10.05 -4.64 -0.27
C ALA A 55 10.83 -4.92 1.04
N GLN A 56 11.99 -5.59 0.94
CA GLN A 56 12.86 -5.88 2.08
C GLN A 56 13.43 -4.60 2.71
N THR A 57 14.01 -3.72 1.88
CA THR A 57 14.59 -2.45 2.35
C THR A 57 13.54 -1.43 2.81
N GLY A 58 12.30 -1.57 2.35
CA GLY A 58 11.15 -0.79 2.78
C GLY A 58 10.49 -1.33 4.06
N PHE A 59 10.98 -2.43 4.62
CA PHE A 59 10.44 -3.06 5.85
C PHE A 59 8.93 -3.29 5.80
N LEU A 60 8.41 -3.78 4.65
CA LEU A 60 6.96 -4.00 4.48
C LEU A 60 6.40 -5.06 5.43
N ASN A 61 7.26 -5.95 5.93
CA ASN A 61 6.96 -6.98 6.91
C ASN A 61 7.01 -6.51 8.39
N ALA A 62 7.30 -5.23 8.63
CA ALA A 62 7.36 -4.70 10.00
C ALA A 62 6.01 -4.79 10.74
N THR A 63 4.89 -4.72 10.01
CA THR A 63 3.55 -4.91 10.59
C THR A 63 3.33 -6.37 10.96
N ASP A 64 3.73 -7.31 10.12
CA ASP A 64 3.63 -8.75 10.38
C ASP A 64 4.50 -9.16 11.59
N LEU A 65 5.65 -8.49 11.78
CA LEU A 65 6.48 -8.63 12.98
C LEU A 65 5.72 -8.18 14.26
N ALA A 66 5.00 -7.05 14.18
CA ALA A 66 4.18 -6.60 15.31
C ALA A 66 3.01 -7.56 15.57
N ASP A 67 2.32 -8.01 14.53
CA ASP A 67 1.23 -8.99 14.63
C ASP A 67 1.72 -10.31 15.24
N TYR A 68 2.92 -10.77 14.87
CA TYR A 68 3.55 -11.93 15.49
C TYR A 68 3.68 -11.77 17.01
N LEU A 69 4.17 -10.65 17.51
CA LEU A 69 4.27 -10.39 18.95
C LEU A 69 2.90 -10.31 19.63
N VAL A 70 1.88 -9.82 18.91
CA VAL A 70 0.50 -9.82 19.42
C VAL A 70 -0.02 -11.25 19.59
N THR A 71 0.27 -12.17 18.67
CA THR A 71 -0.09 -13.57 18.82
C THR A 71 0.60 -14.26 20.01
N LYS A 72 1.77 -13.74 20.42
CA LYS A 72 2.49 -14.17 21.63
C LYS A 72 1.98 -13.50 22.92
N GLY A 73 0.92 -12.67 22.83
CA GLY A 73 0.27 -12.06 23.98
C GLY A 73 0.75 -10.64 24.32
N LEU A 74 1.64 -10.05 23.50
CA LEU A 74 2.06 -8.65 23.71
C LEU A 74 0.96 -7.69 23.25
N PRO A 75 0.56 -6.67 24.04
CA PRO A 75 -0.37 -5.65 23.59
C PRO A 75 0.12 -4.95 22.32
N PHE A 76 -0.77 -4.71 21.35
CA PHE A 76 -0.43 -4.18 20.03
C PHE A 76 0.46 -2.92 20.10
N ARG A 77 0.17 -1.99 21.00
CA ARG A 77 0.97 -0.75 21.14
C ARG A 77 2.42 -1.03 21.53
N SER A 78 2.64 -2.03 22.37
CA SER A 78 3.99 -2.47 22.76
C SER A 78 4.66 -3.23 21.63
N ALA A 79 3.95 -4.12 20.97
CA ALA A 79 4.42 -4.86 19.80
C ALA A 79 4.87 -3.91 18.67
N TYR A 80 4.06 -2.91 18.37
CA TYR A 80 4.39 -1.88 17.37
C TYR A 80 5.64 -1.08 17.74
N LYS A 81 5.80 -0.74 19.03
CA LYS A 81 7.02 -0.05 19.52
C LYS A 81 8.26 -0.93 19.33
N VAL A 82 8.20 -2.21 19.68
CA VAL A 82 9.30 -3.17 19.52
C VAL A 82 9.66 -3.32 18.04
N SER A 83 8.65 -3.49 17.16
CA SER A 83 8.84 -3.54 15.71
C SER A 83 9.54 -2.30 15.18
N GLY A 84 9.11 -1.10 15.58
CA GLY A 84 9.74 0.16 15.20
C GLY A 84 11.20 0.30 15.68
N GLN A 85 11.52 -0.21 16.88
CA GLN A 85 12.89 -0.24 17.38
C GLN A 85 13.78 -1.19 16.58
N LEU A 86 13.28 -2.36 16.18
CA LEU A 86 13.98 -3.31 15.30
C LEU A 86 14.23 -2.73 13.92
N VAL A 87 13.25 -2.05 13.33
CA VAL A 87 13.43 -1.34 12.05
C VAL A 87 14.51 -0.27 12.16
N ALA A 88 14.47 0.55 13.23
CA ALA A 88 15.50 1.56 13.46
C ALA A 88 16.90 0.94 13.63
N TYR A 89 16.99 -0.19 14.31
CA TYR A 89 18.23 -0.98 14.42
C TYR A 89 18.73 -1.45 13.06
N CYS A 90 17.84 -2.00 12.22
CA CYS A 90 18.19 -2.44 10.87
C CYS A 90 18.71 -1.31 9.99
N ILE A 91 18.08 -0.15 10.04
CA ILE A 91 18.52 1.05 9.30
C ILE A 91 19.91 1.48 9.76
N ALA A 92 20.15 1.55 11.07
CA ALA A 92 21.43 1.96 11.64
C ALA A 92 22.58 1.00 11.27
N HIS A 93 22.28 -0.29 11.08
CA HIS A 93 23.28 -1.33 10.74
C HIS A 93 23.26 -1.72 9.26
N ASN A 94 22.51 -0.98 8.43
CA ASN A 94 22.36 -1.26 6.98
C ASN A 94 22.03 -2.72 6.69
N THR A 95 21.06 -3.26 7.39
CA THR A 95 20.57 -4.64 7.28
C THR A 95 19.05 -4.68 7.15
N VAL A 96 18.47 -5.87 6.97
CA VAL A 96 17.02 -6.11 6.87
C VAL A 96 16.59 -7.10 7.96
N LEU A 97 15.29 -7.12 8.28
CA LEU A 97 14.75 -7.95 9.37
C LEU A 97 15.06 -9.44 9.18
N GLU A 98 14.96 -9.94 7.96
CA GLU A 98 15.16 -11.35 7.63
C GLU A 98 16.61 -11.84 7.86
N LYS A 99 17.56 -10.92 7.94
CA LYS A 99 18.99 -11.24 8.16
C LYS A 99 19.42 -11.12 9.61
N LEU A 100 18.55 -10.65 10.49
CA LEU A 100 18.88 -10.53 11.91
C LEU A 100 18.96 -11.91 12.57
N PRO A 101 19.98 -12.19 13.39
CA PRO A 101 20.02 -13.38 14.22
C PRO A 101 18.96 -13.32 15.33
N LEU A 102 18.46 -14.47 15.79
CA LEU A 102 17.42 -14.57 16.80
C LEU A 102 17.82 -13.87 18.12
N GLU A 103 19.09 -13.95 18.48
CA GLU A 103 19.63 -13.26 19.66
C GLU A 103 19.39 -11.75 19.60
N THR A 104 19.50 -11.15 18.40
CA THR A 104 19.21 -9.72 18.23
C THR A 104 17.73 -9.43 18.43
N PHE A 105 16.82 -10.23 17.91
CA PHE A 105 15.40 -10.08 18.20
C PHE A 105 15.11 -10.16 19.71
N ARG A 106 15.73 -11.12 20.40
CA ARG A 106 15.56 -11.33 21.84
C ARG A 106 16.07 -10.16 22.70
N THR A 107 17.00 -9.34 22.21
CA THR A 107 17.39 -8.13 22.92
C THR A 107 16.27 -7.08 23.04
N PHE A 108 15.28 -7.15 22.13
CA PHE A 108 14.13 -6.25 22.13
C PHE A 108 12.89 -6.86 22.81
N SER A 109 12.74 -8.18 22.79
CA SER A 109 11.68 -8.91 23.49
C SER A 109 12.01 -10.40 23.62
N ASP A 110 11.87 -10.94 24.82
CA ASP A 110 12.06 -12.37 25.13
C ASP A 110 11.00 -13.28 24.46
N LEU A 111 9.94 -12.68 23.89
CA LEU A 111 8.85 -13.40 23.21
C LEU A 111 9.24 -13.92 21.83
N PHE A 112 10.38 -13.51 21.30
CA PHE A 112 10.83 -13.99 19.99
C PHE A 112 11.40 -15.42 20.07
N ASP A 113 10.91 -16.25 19.18
CA ASP A 113 11.42 -17.58 18.89
C ASP A 113 11.65 -17.76 17.37
N ASP A 114 12.09 -18.95 16.96
CA ASP A 114 12.38 -19.24 15.55
C ASP A 114 11.20 -19.02 14.60
N GLY A 115 9.97 -19.02 15.10
CA GLY A 115 8.77 -18.72 14.32
C GLY A 115 8.71 -17.29 13.79
N VAL A 116 9.58 -16.38 14.28
CA VAL A 116 9.65 -15.00 13.77
C VAL A 116 10.01 -14.97 12.29
N TYR A 117 10.90 -15.84 11.83
CA TYR A 117 11.35 -15.87 10.43
C TYR A 117 10.23 -16.26 9.47
N ASP A 118 9.36 -17.20 9.86
CA ASP A 118 8.16 -17.55 9.12
C ASP A 118 7.14 -16.40 9.12
N ALA A 119 7.04 -15.68 10.22
CA ALA A 119 6.11 -14.57 10.35
C ALA A 119 6.49 -13.38 9.47
N ILE A 120 7.79 -13.08 9.33
CA ILE A 120 8.31 -11.93 8.55
C ILE A 120 8.70 -12.29 7.11
N ASP A 121 8.61 -13.57 6.71
CA ASP A 121 8.83 -13.95 5.31
C ASP A 121 7.83 -13.23 4.40
N LEU A 122 8.32 -12.50 3.41
CA LEU A 122 7.48 -11.66 2.55
C LEU A 122 6.47 -12.46 1.73
N THR A 123 6.81 -13.69 1.35
CA THR A 123 5.87 -14.58 0.64
C THR A 123 4.71 -14.98 1.57
N ASN A 124 5.03 -15.34 2.81
CA ASN A 124 4.04 -15.67 3.83
C ASN A 124 3.17 -14.44 4.19
N CYS A 125 3.78 -13.25 4.29
CA CYS A 125 3.05 -12.01 4.51
C CYS A 125 1.99 -11.76 3.42
N VAL A 126 2.32 -12.00 2.16
CA VAL A 126 1.37 -11.87 1.03
C VAL A 126 0.30 -12.95 1.07
N THR A 127 0.68 -14.22 1.26
CA THR A 127 -0.26 -15.36 1.22
C THR A 127 -1.27 -15.36 2.36
N ARG A 128 -0.95 -14.75 3.49
CA ARG A 128 -1.87 -14.61 4.63
C ARG A 128 -2.97 -13.55 4.43
N ARG A 129 -2.88 -12.69 3.42
CA ARG A 129 -3.87 -11.63 3.11
C ARG A 129 -5.06 -12.19 2.31
N VAL A 130 -5.86 -13.04 2.95
CA VAL A 130 -6.98 -13.78 2.33
C VAL A 130 -8.34 -13.06 2.38
N SER A 131 -8.41 -11.86 2.98
CA SER A 131 -9.64 -11.06 2.99
C SER A 131 -10.08 -10.67 1.58
N TYR A 132 -11.36 -10.33 1.40
CA TYR A 132 -11.88 -9.81 0.12
C TYR A 132 -11.05 -8.59 -0.32
N GLY A 133 -10.55 -8.61 -1.56
CA GLY A 133 -9.63 -7.59 -2.07
C GLY A 133 -8.18 -7.73 -1.56
N GLY A 134 -7.85 -8.80 -0.84
CA GLY A 134 -6.50 -9.09 -0.36
C GLY A 134 -5.52 -9.48 -1.47
N THR A 135 -4.24 -9.58 -1.11
CA THR A 135 -3.13 -9.82 -2.04
C THR A 135 -2.72 -11.29 -2.16
N SER A 136 -3.37 -12.21 -1.41
CA SER A 136 -3.11 -13.65 -1.57
C SER A 136 -3.49 -14.12 -2.96
N VAL A 137 -2.79 -15.14 -3.48
CA VAL A 137 -3.06 -15.68 -4.82
C VAL A 137 -4.54 -16.00 -5.04
N PRO A 138 -5.23 -16.74 -4.14
CA PRO A 138 -6.66 -17.00 -4.30
C PRO A 138 -7.52 -15.73 -4.33
N SER A 139 -7.19 -14.72 -3.52
CA SER A 139 -7.92 -13.45 -3.51
C SER A 139 -7.74 -12.66 -4.81
N VAL A 140 -6.53 -12.66 -5.36
CA VAL A 140 -6.23 -11.99 -6.64
C VAL A 140 -6.91 -12.72 -7.80
N GLU A 141 -6.89 -14.05 -7.85
CA GLU A 141 -7.58 -14.86 -8.86
C GLU A 141 -9.09 -14.62 -8.85
N ALA A 142 -9.69 -14.55 -7.66
CA ALA A 142 -11.10 -14.21 -7.52
C ALA A 142 -11.42 -12.80 -8.04
N GLN A 143 -10.55 -11.82 -7.79
CA GLN A 143 -10.70 -10.46 -8.31
C GLN A 143 -10.57 -10.41 -9.83
N ILE A 144 -9.58 -11.12 -10.41
CA ILE A 144 -9.40 -11.22 -11.86
C ILE A 144 -10.64 -11.82 -12.49
N THR A 145 -11.14 -12.93 -11.95
CA THR A 145 -12.36 -13.61 -12.45
C THR A 145 -13.56 -12.66 -12.43
N TRP A 146 -13.75 -11.95 -11.30
CA TRP A 146 -14.86 -11.00 -11.19
C TRP A 146 -14.74 -9.85 -12.20
N VAL A 147 -13.56 -9.24 -12.35
CA VAL A 147 -13.35 -8.15 -13.33
C VAL A 147 -13.57 -8.64 -14.77
N THR A 148 -13.07 -9.83 -15.12
CA THR A 148 -13.26 -10.40 -16.44
C THR A 148 -14.75 -10.57 -16.77
N GLN A 149 -15.54 -11.10 -15.83
CA GLN A 149 -16.99 -11.22 -15.99
C GLN A 149 -17.69 -9.88 -16.20
N GLN A 150 -17.23 -8.82 -15.52
CA GLN A 150 -17.80 -7.47 -15.68
C GLN A 150 -17.45 -6.83 -17.04
N LEU A 151 -16.34 -7.22 -17.66
CA LEU A 151 -15.92 -6.70 -18.97
C LEU A 151 -16.58 -7.43 -20.14
N GLU A 152 -17.06 -8.66 -19.91
CA GLU A 152 -17.74 -9.50 -20.91
C GLU A 152 -19.28 -9.32 -20.90
N ALA A 153 -19.82 -8.64 -19.88
CA ALA A 153 -21.26 -8.39 -19.72
C ALA A 153 -21.72 -7.12 -20.46
#